data_f582580f0dc655b6162bce62db2aab3b
#
_entry.id   f582580f0dc655b6162bce62db2aab3b
#
_cell.length_a   1.000
_cell.length_b   1.000
_cell.length_c   1.000
_cell.angle_alpha   90.00
_cell.angle_beta   90.00
_cell.angle_gamma   90.00
#
_symmetry.space_group_name_H-M   'P 1'
#
loop_
_entity.id
_entity.type
_entity.pdbx_description
1 polymer ?
#
loop_
_entity_poly.entity_id
_entity_poly.type
_entity_poly.pdbx_seq_one_letter_code
_entity_poly.pdbx_strand_id
1 'polypeptide(L)'
;MAPALAGANGYGVALVGEALGEAEVEAGAPFRGPAGFKLTRLIEWAGLDRSKFDIWNAIWCRPPGNVLEGTAFERESVTHCQAKHWGRLPSRARVVVPMGNVALAAFTGRKGILAARGYVAGGPAGTHLLPTVHPSFIQRGQSKYSAAFIHDIQKAVELARTGLPIAVSSYTIDPLPAAALAWAEGYREALKADPTVKLAFDIETPWKGEDEGDLDPDEDVSYQIDRIGFSYSAHHALTIPWNATYLAAIRALMESPGEKVVWNASFDCPRIKAAGVGIGGLVHDGMVAWHVLHSDLPKGLAFVATFTCPWQPAWKHLSHSAPGFYNATDADVEWRSMEVIEHELKLNGLWDVYESDVLAVDPILVHMSLQGMPIDAVIRADRAAQLADRLATTLADMEAAVPLTARKVEVVYKETPKDTTGLRTRKGVRERSFCPLCGALKPRKDHFRILKKKVNPCGGLVPVNREVEVDEYYRLAPFTPSRDQLIRYNRALGRALPTTWDSKTRTRKVSFNEKGLKELVRKFPLDTLYPTVLVYRELDKLGGTYIGRPKPVDNKEPVMVELSS
;
A
#
# COMPACT_ATOMS: atom_id res chain seq x y z
N MET A 1 -14.51 -23.49 -23.94
CA MET A 1 -13.16 -23.45 -23.34
C MET A 1 -12.16 -23.05 -24.42
N ALA A 2 -11.49 -21.94 -24.28
CA ALA A 2 -10.44 -21.56 -25.21
C ALA A 2 -9.13 -22.24 -24.77
N PRO A 3 -8.50 -23.04 -25.65
CA PRO A 3 -7.22 -23.64 -25.36
C PRO A 3 -6.14 -22.56 -25.19
N ALA A 4 -5.06 -22.90 -24.50
CA ALA A 4 -3.86 -22.10 -24.52
C ALA A 4 -3.40 -21.89 -25.96
N LEU A 5 -2.99 -20.66 -26.32
CA LEU A 5 -2.25 -20.43 -27.54
C LEU A 5 -0.81 -20.90 -27.29
N ALA A 6 -0.50 -22.08 -27.77
CA ALA A 6 0.91 -22.48 -27.91
C ALA A 6 1.47 -21.63 -29.05
N GLY A 7 2.29 -20.66 -28.73
CA GLY A 7 3.15 -19.99 -29.71
C GLY A 7 4.23 -20.95 -30.20
N ALA A 8 5.05 -20.48 -31.12
CA ALA A 8 6.26 -21.21 -31.51
C ALA A 8 7.27 -21.36 -30.34
N ASN A 9 6.94 -20.85 -29.16
CA ASN A 9 7.71 -20.76 -27.92
C ASN A 9 9.19 -20.38 -28.15
N GLY A 10 9.42 -19.48 -29.11
CA GLY A 10 10.77 -19.09 -29.53
C GLY A 10 11.54 -18.33 -28.44
N TYR A 11 10.82 -17.74 -27.46
CA TYR A 11 11.46 -17.03 -26.34
C TYR A 11 11.58 -17.88 -25.07
N GLY A 12 10.92 -19.03 -24.97
CA GLY A 12 10.86 -19.79 -23.72
C GLY A 12 10.09 -19.08 -22.60
N VAL A 13 9.15 -18.20 -22.95
CA VAL A 13 8.36 -17.36 -22.04
C VAL A 13 6.87 -17.61 -22.22
N ALA A 14 6.16 -17.75 -21.11
CA ALA A 14 4.72 -17.91 -21.08
C ALA A 14 4.06 -16.69 -20.40
N LEU A 15 3.07 -16.08 -21.06
CA LEU A 15 2.28 -14.97 -20.56
C LEU A 15 0.95 -15.50 -20.01
N VAL A 16 0.65 -15.24 -18.73
CA VAL A 16 -0.54 -15.77 -18.07
C VAL A 16 -1.44 -14.63 -17.60
N GLY A 17 -2.64 -14.53 -18.18
CA GLY A 17 -3.66 -13.57 -17.80
C GLY A 17 -4.62 -14.10 -16.73
N GLU A 18 -5.72 -13.39 -16.52
CA GLU A 18 -6.74 -13.70 -15.52
C GLU A 18 -7.72 -14.76 -16.01
N ALA A 19 -8.59 -14.38 -16.94
CA ALA A 19 -9.71 -15.16 -17.43
C ALA A 19 -10.08 -14.76 -18.86
N LEU A 20 -10.92 -15.56 -19.52
CA LEU A 20 -11.46 -15.23 -20.83
C LEU A 20 -12.52 -14.13 -20.73
N GLY A 21 -12.45 -13.15 -21.62
CA GLY A 21 -13.52 -12.21 -21.89
C GLY A 21 -14.50 -12.75 -22.93
N GLU A 22 -15.46 -11.92 -23.34
CA GLU A 22 -16.48 -12.28 -24.34
C GLU A 22 -15.87 -12.57 -25.72
N ALA A 23 -15.04 -11.66 -26.20
CA ALA A 23 -14.36 -11.82 -27.50
C ALA A 23 -13.43 -13.05 -27.53
N GLU A 24 -12.84 -13.42 -26.40
CA GLU A 24 -12.00 -14.61 -26.30
C GLU A 24 -12.80 -15.90 -26.34
N VAL A 25 -14.03 -15.90 -25.79
CA VAL A 25 -14.94 -17.05 -25.87
C VAL A 25 -15.41 -17.25 -27.32
N GLU A 26 -15.76 -16.17 -28.00
CA GLU A 26 -16.18 -16.20 -29.43
C GLU A 26 -15.04 -16.63 -30.35
N ALA A 27 -13.83 -16.10 -30.12
CA ALA A 27 -12.65 -16.43 -30.93
C ALA A 27 -12.04 -17.79 -30.61
N GLY A 28 -12.43 -18.44 -29.51
CA GLY A 28 -11.83 -19.68 -29.04
C GLY A 28 -10.35 -19.57 -28.64
N ALA A 29 -9.86 -18.37 -28.31
CA ALA A 29 -8.44 -18.12 -28.02
C ALA A 29 -8.25 -16.97 -27.00
N PRO A 30 -7.22 -17.03 -26.13
CA PRO A 30 -6.95 -15.99 -25.14
C PRO A 30 -6.44 -14.69 -25.79
N PHE A 31 -6.70 -13.56 -25.13
CA PHE A 31 -6.22 -12.23 -25.53
C PHE A 31 -6.59 -11.84 -26.97
N ARG A 32 -7.89 -11.99 -27.33
CA ARG A 32 -8.46 -11.56 -28.62
C ARG A 32 -9.32 -10.30 -28.53
N GLY A 33 -9.70 -9.91 -27.30
CA GLY A 33 -10.44 -8.68 -27.04
C GLY A 33 -9.53 -7.45 -26.84
N PRO A 34 -10.08 -6.33 -26.32
CA PRO A 34 -9.34 -5.08 -26.14
C PRO A 34 -8.04 -5.21 -25.34
N ALA A 35 -8.03 -6.01 -24.27
CA ALA A 35 -6.80 -6.30 -23.51
C ALA A 35 -5.76 -7.03 -24.36
N GLY A 36 -6.20 -7.91 -25.26
CA GLY A 36 -5.35 -8.63 -26.20
C GLY A 36 -4.71 -7.72 -27.25
N PHE A 37 -5.46 -6.74 -27.77
CA PHE A 37 -4.90 -5.72 -28.68
C PHE A 37 -3.86 -4.86 -27.97
N LYS A 38 -4.14 -4.46 -26.71
CA LYS A 38 -3.15 -3.71 -25.91
C LYS A 38 -1.89 -4.54 -25.66
N LEU A 39 -2.04 -5.83 -25.32
CA LEU A 39 -0.93 -6.76 -25.16
C LEU A 39 -0.06 -6.83 -26.42
N THR A 40 -0.69 -6.99 -27.60
CA THR A 40 0.04 -7.04 -28.87
C THR A 40 0.88 -5.79 -29.07
N ARG A 41 0.28 -4.60 -28.93
CA ARG A 41 1.00 -3.34 -29.10
C ARG A 41 2.17 -3.16 -28.11
N LEU A 42 1.99 -3.58 -26.85
CA LEU A 42 3.05 -3.50 -25.85
C LEU A 42 4.22 -4.43 -26.19
N ILE A 43 3.93 -5.63 -26.69
CA ILE A 43 4.96 -6.58 -27.16
C ILE A 43 5.69 -6.03 -28.38
N GLU A 44 4.97 -5.42 -29.33
CA GLU A 44 5.55 -4.76 -30.52
C GLU A 44 6.44 -3.59 -30.10
N TRP A 45 6.02 -2.75 -29.15
CA TRP A 45 6.84 -1.66 -28.60
C TRP A 45 8.08 -2.16 -27.85
N ALA A 46 8.02 -3.36 -27.30
CA ALA A 46 9.19 -4.04 -26.74
C ALA A 46 10.17 -4.56 -27.81
N GLY A 47 9.87 -4.43 -29.11
CA GLY A 47 10.65 -4.99 -30.20
C GLY A 47 10.53 -6.51 -30.34
N LEU A 48 9.46 -7.09 -29.82
CA LEU A 48 9.27 -8.54 -29.73
C LEU A 48 8.08 -9.02 -30.59
N ASP A 49 8.11 -10.31 -30.94
CA ASP A 49 7.09 -10.99 -31.73
C ASP A 49 6.14 -11.78 -30.81
N ARG A 50 4.85 -11.39 -30.79
CA ARG A 50 3.81 -12.03 -30.00
C ARG A 50 3.69 -13.52 -30.30
N SER A 51 3.91 -13.96 -31.53
CA SER A 51 3.76 -15.37 -31.94
C SER A 51 4.77 -16.30 -31.28
N LYS A 52 5.85 -15.75 -30.69
CA LYS A 52 6.90 -16.48 -30.01
C LYS A 52 6.65 -16.68 -28.51
N PHE A 53 5.53 -16.19 -27.97
CA PHE A 53 5.11 -16.41 -26.59
C PHE A 53 4.02 -17.48 -26.51
N ASP A 54 4.08 -18.33 -25.49
CA ASP A 54 2.92 -19.09 -25.06
C ASP A 54 1.99 -18.17 -24.26
N ILE A 55 0.69 -18.22 -24.52
CA ILE A 55 -0.29 -17.30 -23.90
C ILE A 55 -1.48 -18.10 -23.41
N TRP A 56 -1.82 -17.97 -22.13
CA TRP A 56 -3.04 -18.54 -21.54
C TRP A 56 -3.58 -17.69 -20.39
N ASN A 57 -4.63 -18.15 -19.70
CA ASN A 57 -5.22 -17.51 -18.54
C ASN A 57 -5.21 -18.44 -17.33
N ALA A 58 -5.21 -17.89 -16.12
CA ALA A 58 -5.31 -18.63 -14.87
C ALA A 58 -6.59 -19.49 -14.84
N ILE A 59 -7.71 -18.95 -15.34
CA ILE A 59 -8.93 -19.73 -15.56
C ILE A 59 -9.32 -19.77 -17.06
N TRP A 60 -9.86 -20.91 -17.48
CA TRP A 60 -10.17 -21.22 -18.88
C TRP A 60 -11.65 -21.07 -19.23
N CYS A 61 -12.42 -20.40 -18.42
CA CYS A 61 -13.81 -20.06 -18.64
C CYS A 61 -14.03 -18.56 -18.38
N ARG A 62 -15.10 -18.03 -18.97
CA ARG A 62 -15.52 -16.65 -18.70
C ARG A 62 -16.26 -16.59 -17.36
N PRO A 63 -15.84 -15.74 -16.41
CA PRO A 63 -16.57 -15.57 -15.16
C PRO A 63 -17.90 -14.82 -15.39
N PRO A 64 -18.91 -15.03 -14.54
CA PRO A 64 -20.17 -14.30 -14.59
C PRO A 64 -19.96 -12.78 -14.56
N GLY A 65 -20.64 -12.06 -15.45
CA GLY A 65 -20.48 -10.61 -15.57
C GLY A 65 -19.08 -10.13 -15.95
N ASN A 66 -18.20 -11.04 -16.37
CA ASN A 66 -16.79 -10.76 -16.67
C ASN A 66 -16.02 -10.20 -15.47
N VAL A 67 -16.39 -10.60 -14.25
CA VAL A 67 -15.77 -10.20 -12.98
C VAL A 67 -15.33 -11.45 -12.22
N LEU A 68 -14.04 -11.55 -11.94
CA LEU A 68 -13.46 -12.65 -11.16
C LEU A 68 -12.80 -12.13 -9.89
N GLU A 69 -11.89 -11.16 -10.02
CA GLU A 69 -11.12 -10.64 -8.89
C GLU A 69 -12.03 -10.10 -7.77
N GLY A 70 -11.80 -10.59 -6.55
CA GLY A 70 -12.57 -10.19 -5.35
C GLY A 70 -13.91 -10.91 -5.18
N THR A 71 -14.27 -11.85 -6.06
CA THR A 71 -15.49 -12.66 -5.90
C THR A 71 -15.28 -13.82 -4.93
N ALA A 72 -16.37 -14.32 -4.33
CA ALA A 72 -16.31 -15.47 -3.42
C ALA A 72 -15.82 -16.76 -4.10
N PHE A 73 -16.02 -16.89 -5.42
CA PHE A 73 -15.63 -18.07 -6.20
C PHE A 73 -14.25 -17.94 -6.88
N GLU A 74 -13.54 -16.84 -6.72
CA GLU A 74 -12.23 -16.62 -7.36
C GLU A 74 -11.25 -17.76 -7.08
N ARG A 75 -11.01 -18.03 -5.80
CA ARG A 75 -10.04 -19.04 -5.35
C ARG A 75 -10.43 -20.44 -5.84
N GLU A 76 -11.69 -20.80 -5.72
CA GLU A 76 -12.20 -22.10 -6.14
C GLU A 76 -12.06 -22.31 -7.66
N SER A 77 -12.39 -21.29 -8.45
CA SER A 77 -12.26 -21.31 -9.91
C SER A 77 -10.80 -21.49 -10.35
N VAL A 78 -9.87 -20.78 -9.71
CA VAL A 78 -8.43 -20.94 -9.99
C VAL A 78 -7.97 -22.35 -9.65
N THR A 79 -8.28 -22.85 -8.46
CA THR A 79 -7.90 -24.20 -8.02
C THR A 79 -8.45 -25.29 -8.94
N HIS A 80 -9.71 -25.15 -9.37
CA HIS A 80 -10.32 -26.08 -10.34
C HIS A 80 -9.55 -26.09 -11.66
N CYS A 81 -9.26 -24.92 -12.24
CA CYS A 81 -8.55 -24.84 -13.51
C CYS A 81 -7.10 -25.31 -13.40
N GLN A 82 -6.42 -25.06 -12.28
CA GLN A 82 -5.10 -25.58 -12.00
C GLN A 82 -5.08 -27.11 -12.04
N ALA A 83 -5.96 -27.76 -11.28
CA ALA A 83 -6.03 -29.20 -11.21
C ALA A 83 -6.38 -29.85 -12.55
N LYS A 84 -7.25 -29.22 -13.32
CA LYS A 84 -7.84 -29.85 -14.54
C LYS A 84 -7.07 -29.51 -15.82
N HIS A 85 -6.43 -28.36 -15.90
CA HIS A 85 -5.91 -27.83 -17.16
C HIS A 85 -4.42 -27.52 -17.15
N TRP A 86 -3.82 -27.18 -16.02
CA TRP A 86 -2.43 -26.72 -15.99
C TRP A 86 -1.41 -27.80 -16.33
N GLY A 87 -1.70 -29.07 -16.07
CA GLY A 87 -0.87 -30.18 -16.53
C GLY A 87 -0.75 -30.31 -18.07
N ARG A 88 -1.59 -29.56 -18.82
CA ARG A 88 -1.56 -29.49 -20.29
C ARG A 88 -0.81 -28.26 -20.82
N LEU A 89 -0.27 -27.43 -19.91
CA LEU A 89 0.48 -26.25 -20.32
C LEU A 89 1.80 -26.65 -21.00
N PRO A 90 2.25 -25.86 -21.98
CA PRO A 90 3.51 -26.16 -22.66
C PRO A 90 4.65 -26.28 -21.65
N SER A 91 5.30 -27.41 -21.60
CA SER A 91 6.43 -27.71 -20.69
C SER A 91 7.73 -26.99 -21.07
N ARG A 92 7.71 -26.10 -22.07
CA ARG A 92 8.90 -25.46 -22.64
C ARG A 92 9.19 -24.06 -22.07
N ALA A 93 8.29 -23.48 -21.31
CA ALA A 93 8.52 -22.16 -20.72
C ALA A 93 9.55 -22.26 -19.60
N ARG A 94 10.62 -21.50 -19.70
CA ARG A 94 11.62 -21.30 -18.64
C ARG A 94 11.20 -20.19 -17.71
N VAL A 95 10.44 -19.21 -18.23
CA VAL A 95 9.92 -18.07 -17.48
C VAL A 95 8.41 -17.98 -17.68
N VAL A 96 7.68 -17.83 -16.58
CA VAL A 96 6.24 -17.55 -16.56
C VAL A 96 6.04 -16.12 -16.12
N VAL A 97 5.23 -15.37 -16.85
CA VAL A 97 4.88 -13.97 -16.56
C VAL A 97 3.41 -13.91 -16.13
N PRO A 98 3.11 -13.96 -14.82
CA PRO A 98 1.76 -13.71 -14.33
C PRO A 98 1.40 -12.23 -14.54
N MET A 99 0.31 -11.96 -15.27
CA MET A 99 -0.19 -10.62 -15.55
C MET A 99 -1.41 -10.30 -14.67
N GLY A 100 -1.21 -9.45 -13.66
CA GLY A 100 -2.26 -9.03 -12.72
C GLY A 100 -2.41 -9.93 -11.49
N ASN A 101 -3.28 -9.50 -10.56
CA ASN A 101 -3.41 -10.11 -9.23
C ASN A 101 -3.90 -11.56 -9.25
N VAL A 102 -4.86 -11.88 -10.11
CA VAL A 102 -5.42 -13.26 -10.18
C VAL A 102 -4.37 -14.25 -10.68
N ALA A 103 -3.65 -13.88 -11.75
CA ALA A 103 -2.57 -14.72 -12.26
C ALA A 103 -1.43 -14.84 -11.24
N LEU A 104 -1.04 -13.74 -10.58
CA LEU A 104 -0.03 -13.77 -9.51
C LEU A 104 -0.46 -14.72 -8.38
N ALA A 105 -1.71 -14.57 -7.90
CA ALA A 105 -2.22 -15.40 -6.82
C ALA A 105 -2.32 -16.89 -7.20
N ALA A 106 -2.58 -17.19 -8.45
CA ALA A 106 -2.61 -18.56 -8.96
C ALA A 106 -1.24 -19.28 -8.83
N PHE A 107 -0.12 -18.56 -8.98
CA PHE A 107 1.22 -19.14 -8.83
C PHE A 107 1.78 -19.04 -7.42
N THR A 108 1.44 -18.01 -6.68
CA THR A 108 2.10 -17.66 -5.40
C THR A 108 1.19 -17.73 -4.18
N GLY A 109 -0.11 -17.82 -4.37
CA GLY A 109 -1.12 -17.71 -3.30
C GLY A 109 -1.28 -16.28 -2.75
N ARG A 110 -0.56 -15.29 -3.29
CA ARG A 110 -0.51 -13.90 -2.80
C ARG A 110 -0.99 -12.93 -3.88
N LYS A 111 -1.57 -11.80 -3.47
CA LYS A 111 -1.89 -10.64 -4.31
C LYS A 111 -0.88 -9.51 -4.05
N GLY A 112 -0.97 -8.43 -4.81
CA GLY A 112 -0.07 -7.28 -4.70
C GLY A 112 0.83 -7.13 -5.92
N ILE A 113 0.22 -7.14 -7.12
CA ILE A 113 0.96 -7.13 -8.39
C ILE A 113 1.89 -5.93 -8.53
N LEU A 114 1.54 -4.75 -8.00
CA LEU A 114 2.37 -3.55 -8.11
C LEU A 114 3.66 -3.65 -7.29
N ALA A 115 3.64 -4.39 -6.18
CA ALA A 115 4.82 -4.66 -5.36
C ALA A 115 5.65 -5.84 -5.91
N ALA A 116 5.00 -6.81 -6.56
CA ALA A 116 5.65 -8.01 -7.08
C ALA A 116 6.23 -7.84 -8.49
N ARG A 117 5.70 -6.88 -9.29
CA ARG A 117 6.10 -6.72 -10.69
C ARG A 117 7.60 -6.46 -10.85
N GLY A 118 8.15 -7.05 -11.88
CA GLY A 118 9.55 -6.87 -12.24
C GLY A 118 10.55 -7.66 -11.38
N TYR A 119 10.13 -8.28 -10.27
CA TYR A 119 11.00 -9.14 -9.48
C TYR A 119 10.93 -10.60 -9.93
N VAL A 120 12.09 -11.27 -9.93
CA VAL A 120 12.17 -12.69 -10.26
C VAL A 120 11.95 -13.51 -9.00
N ALA A 121 11.08 -14.50 -9.10
CA ALA A 121 10.81 -15.47 -8.04
C ALA A 121 10.88 -16.91 -8.58
N GLY A 122 11.03 -17.87 -7.69
CA GLY A 122 10.93 -19.29 -8.06
C GLY A 122 9.51 -19.67 -8.46
N GLY A 123 9.38 -20.41 -9.54
CA GLY A 123 8.11 -20.92 -10.06
C GLY A 123 8.02 -22.45 -9.99
N PRO A 124 6.87 -23.02 -10.44
CA PRO A 124 6.67 -24.46 -10.46
C PRO A 124 7.66 -25.15 -11.42
N ALA A 125 8.05 -26.39 -11.09
CA ALA A 125 8.91 -27.24 -11.91
C ALA A 125 10.26 -26.59 -12.33
N GLY A 126 10.84 -25.73 -11.48
CA GLY A 126 12.12 -25.09 -11.76
C GLY A 126 12.05 -23.92 -12.73
N THR A 127 10.86 -23.44 -13.09
CA THR A 127 10.68 -22.20 -13.87
C THR A 127 10.92 -20.97 -13.01
N HIS A 128 11.13 -19.82 -13.65
CA HIS A 128 11.12 -18.52 -12.98
C HIS A 128 9.76 -17.83 -13.16
N LEU A 129 9.32 -17.10 -12.13
CA LEU A 129 8.19 -16.19 -12.21
C LEU A 129 8.71 -14.75 -12.33
N LEU A 130 8.18 -13.99 -13.26
CA LEU A 130 8.41 -12.55 -13.42
C LEU A 130 7.07 -11.85 -13.58
N PRO A 131 6.40 -11.46 -12.48
CA PRO A 131 5.09 -10.83 -12.53
C PRO A 131 5.11 -9.46 -13.20
N THR A 132 4.02 -9.11 -13.89
CA THR A 132 3.79 -7.76 -14.43
C THR A 132 2.32 -7.36 -14.36
N VAL A 133 2.03 -6.09 -14.63
CA VAL A 133 0.66 -5.57 -14.62
C VAL A 133 -0.17 -6.17 -15.76
N HIS A 134 -1.48 -6.27 -15.58
CA HIS A 134 -2.36 -6.77 -16.64
C HIS A 134 -2.59 -5.69 -17.73
N PRO A 135 -2.60 -6.01 -19.03
CA PRO A 135 -2.84 -5.03 -20.09
C PRO A 135 -4.14 -4.22 -19.93
N SER A 136 -5.19 -4.82 -19.38
CA SER A 136 -6.44 -4.09 -19.07
C SER A 136 -6.29 -3.04 -17.97
N PHE A 137 -5.33 -3.20 -17.03
CA PHE A 137 -5.01 -2.19 -16.03
C PHE A 137 -4.45 -0.93 -16.70
N ILE A 138 -3.56 -1.10 -17.66
CA ILE A 138 -2.97 -0.01 -18.44
C ILE A 138 -4.06 0.72 -19.23
N GLN A 139 -5.02 -0.01 -19.86
CA GLN A 139 -6.14 0.57 -20.60
C GLN A 139 -7.09 1.39 -19.71
N ARG A 140 -7.27 1.01 -18.46
CA ARG A 140 -8.17 1.69 -17.51
C ARG A 140 -7.57 2.96 -16.90
N GLY A 141 -6.73 3.70 -17.63
CA GLY A 141 -6.18 4.98 -17.24
C GLY A 141 -4.84 4.90 -16.52
N GLN A 142 -4.19 3.73 -16.54
CA GLN A 142 -2.87 3.53 -15.94
C GLN A 142 -1.77 3.44 -17.02
N SER A 143 -1.84 4.32 -18.04
CA SER A 143 -0.93 4.30 -19.21
C SER A 143 0.54 4.43 -18.84
N LYS A 144 0.86 5.09 -17.72
CA LYS A 144 2.22 5.22 -17.17
C LYS A 144 2.92 3.86 -16.97
N TYR A 145 2.19 2.80 -16.66
CA TYR A 145 2.77 1.47 -16.52
C TYR A 145 3.09 0.76 -17.84
N SER A 146 2.90 1.41 -19.00
CA SER A 146 3.28 0.82 -20.29
C SER A 146 4.78 0.57 -20.38
N ALA A 147 5.61 1.53 -19.94
CA ALA A 147 7.07 1.39 -19.91
C ALA A 147 7.49 0.23 -18.98
N ALA A 148 6.89 0.15 -17.80
CA ALA A 148 7.15 -0.93 -16.87
C ALA A 148 6.80 -2.31 -17.45
N PHE A 149 5.66 -2.43 -18.12
CA PHE A 149 5.27 -3.67 -18.81
C PHE A 149 6.28 -4.07 -19.89
N ILE A 150 6.69 -3.12 -20.74
CA ILE A 150 7.65 -3.34 -21.81
C ILE A 150 8.98 -3.85 -21.23
N HIS A 151 9.49 -3.17 -20.20
CA HIS A 151 10.71 -3.56 -19.51
C HIS A 151 10.60 -4.98 -18.90
N ASP A 152 9.50 -5.28 -18.21
CA ASP A 152 9.28 -6.60 -17.60
C ASP A 152 9.26 -7.73 -18.64
N ILE A 153 8.65 -7.51 -19.82
CA ILE A 153 8.61 -8.52 -20.89
C ILE A 153 9.98 -8.71 -21.53
N GLN A 154 10.72 -7.63 -21.79
CA GLN A 154 12.10 -7.72 -22.29
C GLN A 154 12.98 -8.48 -21.32
N LYS A 155 12.90 -8.15 -20.03
CA LYS A 155 13.60 -8.83 -18.95
C LYS A 155 13.23 -10.33 -18.85
N ALA A 156 11.94 -10.68 -19.03
CA ALA A 156 11.52 -12.09 -19.04
C ALA A 156 12.14 -12.88 -20.21
N VAL A 157 12.24 -12.27 -21.38
CA VAL A 157 12.90 -12.88 -22.56
C VAL A 157 14.40 -13.04 -22.33
N GLU A 158 15.04 -12.05 -21.75
CA GLU A 158 16.47 -12.10 -21.38
C GLU A 158 16.71 -13.21 -20.34
N LEU A 159 15.92 -13.24 -19.26
CA LEU A 159 15.98 -14.27 -18.23
C LEU A 159 15.82 -15.69 -18.81
N ALA A 160 14.90 -15.85 -19.74
CA ALA A 160 14.71 -17.14 -20.42
C ALA A 160 15.91 -17.52 -21.31
N ARG A 161 16.61 -16.55 -21.85
CA ARG A 161 17.79 -16.76 -22.72
C ARG A 161 19.06 -17.05 -21.93
N THR A 162 19.34 -16.28 -20.88
CA THR A 162 20.61 -16.26 -20.15
C THR A 162 20.58 -17.02 -18.82
N GLY A 163 19.39 -17.28 -18.26
CA GLY A 163 19.22 -17.70 -16.87
C GLY A 163 19.37 -16.54 -15.88
N LEU A 164 19.11 -16.81 -14.61
CA LEU A 164 19.25 -15.83 -13.53
C LEU A 164 20.73 -15.69 -13.15
N PRO A 165 21.33 -14.49 -13.27
CA PRO A 165 22.68 -14.27 -12.78
C PRO A 165 22.76 -14.49 -11.27
N ILE A 166 23.84 -15.10 -10.82
CA ILE A 166 24.12 -15.23 -9.38
C ILE A 166 24.96 -14.05 -8.96
N ALA A 167 24.35 -13.06 -8.32
CA ALA A 167 25.06 -11.99 -7.65
C ALA A 167 25.25 -12.38 -6.16
N VAL A 168 26.49 -12.34 -5.70
CA VAL A 168 26.82 -12.57 -4.29
C VAL A 168 27.02 -11.21 -3.64
N SER A 169 26.12 -10.83 -2.74
CA SER A 169 26.26 -9.60 -1.95
C SER A 169 27.11 -9.87 -0.71
N SER A 170 28.06 -8.98 -0.43
CA SER A 170 28.94 -9.00 0.74
C SER A 170 28.52 -7.87 1.68
N TYR A 171 27.55 -8.17 2.56
CA TYR A 171 27.05 -7.19 3.52
C TYR A 171 27.66 -7.41 4.91
N THR A 172 28.23 -6.37 5.45
CA THR A 172 28.77 -6.32 6.81
C THR A 172 27.69 -5.80 7.75
N ILE A 173 27.06 -6.70 8.50
CA ILE A 173 25.91 -6.40 9.36
C ILE A 173 26.34 -6.45 10.82
N ASP A 174 26.13 -5.34 11.54
CA ASP A 174 26.42 -5.19 12.98
C ASP A 174 27.83 -5.67 13.38
N PRO A 175 28.88 -5.30 12.63
CA PRO A 175 30.24 -5.70 12.98
C PRO A 175 30.69 -5.08 14.31
N LEU A 176 31.77 -5.57 14.86
CA LEU A 176 32.41 -4.87 15.98
C LEU A 176 32.81 -3.43 15.58
N PRO A 177 32.82 -2.46 16.52
CA PRO A 177 33.11 -1.05 16.21
C PRO A 177 34.44 -0.82 15.48
N ALA A 178 35.46 -1.60 15.81
CA ALA A 178 36.75 -1.56 15.15
C ALA A 178 36.65 -1.98 13.66
N ALA A 179 35.82 -2.96 13.35
CA ALA A 179 35.59 -3.40 11.97
C ALA A 179 34.74 -2.38 11.19
N ALA A 180 33.79 -1.69 11.84
CA ALA A 180 33.08 -0.58 11.22
C ALA A 180 34.00 0.59 10.88
N LEU A 181 34.95 0.92 11.77
CA LEU A 181 35.99 1.92 11.49
C LEU A 181 36.93 1.48 10.37
N ALA A 182 37.33 0.20 10.33
CA ALA A 182 38.13 -0.34 9.24
C ALA A 182 37.40 -0.26 7.90
N TRP A 183 36.08 -0.47 7.88
CA TRP A 183 35.27 -0.30 6.67
C TRP A 183 35.23 1.18 6.21
N ALA A 184 35.12 2.13 7.18
CA ALA A 184 35.19 3.56 6.89
C ALA A 184 36.58 3.98 6.34
N GLU A 185 37.65 3.35 6.85
CA GLU A 185 39.00 3.54 6.30
C GLU A 185 39.09 3.02 4.86
N GLY A 186 38.50 1.84 4.57
CA GLY A 186 38.42 1.28 3.23
C GLY A 186 37.74 2.24 2.24
N TYR A 187 36.64 2.88 2.65
CA TYR A 187 36.01 3.92 1.84
C TYR A 187 36.94 5.13 1.62
N ARG A 188 37.63 5.58 2.67
CA ARG A 188 38.56 6.70 2.57
C ARG A 188 39.72 6.41 1.61
N GLU A 189 40.26 5.21 1.62
CA GLU A 189 41.29 4.79 0.65
C GLU A 189 40.73 4.70 -0.76
N ALA A 190 39.49 4.19 -0.94
CA ALA A 190 38.82 4.19 -2.24
C ALA A 190 38.64 5.62 -2.78
N LEU A 191 38.20 6.55 -1.92
CA LEU A 191 38.02 7.96 -2.28
C LEU A 191 39.36 8.67 -2.63
N LYS A 192 40.47 8.28 -1.98
CA LYS A 192 41.82 8.79 -2.36
C LYS A 192 42.25 8.26 -3.73
N ALA A 193 41.94 7.01 -4.03
CA ALA A 193 42.28 6.39 -5.30
C ALA A 193 41.42 6.92 -6.44
N ASP A 194 40.14 7.16 -6.19
CA ASP A 194 39.18 7.71 -7.14
C ASP A 194 38.25 8.72 -6.42
N PRO A 195 38.47 10.04 -6.60
CA PRO A 195 37.64 11.06 -5.98
C PRO A 195 36.19 11.08 -6.41
N THR A 196 35.80 10.33 -7.44
CA THR A 196 34.43 10.25 -7.94
C THR A 196 33.60 9.14 -7.25
N VAL A 197 34.23 8.35 -6.37
CA VAL A 197 33.52 7.30 -5.62
C VAL A 197 32.49 7.93 -4.69
N LYS A 198 31.22 7.61 -4.94
CA LYS A 198 30.10 8.06 -4.11
C LYS A 198 29.84 7.11 -2.94
N LEU A 199 29.33 7.65 -1.85
CA LEU A 199 28.86 6.90 -0.68
C LEU A 199 27.34 6.99 -0.59
N ALA A 200 26.63 5.91 -0.86
CA ALA A 200 25.21 5.82 -0.56
C ALA A 200 24.99 5.61 0.95
N PHE A 201 23.90 6.17 1.47
CA PHE A 201 23.48 5.97 2.86
C PHE A 201 21.96 5.97 2.97
N ASP A 202 21.44 5.15 3.87
CA ASP A 202 20.02 5.00 4.19
C ASP A 202 19.84 4.82 5.70
N ILE A 203 18.85 5.50 6.30
CA ILE A 203 18.55 5.37 7.72
C ILE A 203 17.24 4.63 7.95
N GLU A 204 17.19 3.88 9.06
CA GLU A 204 15.96 3.29 9.57
C GLU A 204 15.52 4.01 10.84
N THR A 205 14.22 4.22 10.95
CA THR A 205 13.60 4.84 12.13
C THR A 205 12.83 3.80 12.94
N PRO A 206 12.56 4.05 14.25
CA PRO A 206 11.80 3.12 15.06
C PRO A 206 10.45 2.75 14.46
N TRP A 207 10.15 1.46 14.48
CA TRP A 207 8.86 0.97 14.01
C TRP A 207 7.74 1.41 14.95
N LYS A 208 6.69 2.02 14.41
CA LYS A 208 5.55 2.58 15.14
C LYS A 208 4.35 1.66 15.14
N GLY A 209 4.40 0.40 15.24
CA GLY A 209 3.27 -0.53 15.39
C GLY A 209 2.09 -0.33 14.43
N GLU A 210 1.29 -1.37 14.19
CA GLU A 210 0.09 -1.30 13.32
C GLU A 210 -1.03 -0.40 13.88
N ASP A 211 -1.01 -0.09 15.19
CA ASP A 211 -2.07 0.66 15.90
C ASP A 211 -1.88 2.19 15.89
N GLU A 212 -0.72 2.69 15.51
CA GLU A 212 -0.47 4.13 15.37
C GLU A 212 -0.75 4.59 13.93
N GLY A 213 -1.93 4.34 13.42
CA GLY A 213 -2.42 4.64 12.07
C GLY A 213 -1.52 5.50 11.20
N ASP A 214 -1.61 5.40 9.90
CA ASP A 214 -0.86 6.13 8.86
C ASP A 214 -0.50 7.59 9.23
N LEU A 215 0.42 7.78 10.21
CA LEU A 215 1.15 9.03 10.32
C LEU A 215 2.05 9.09 9.08
N ASP A 216 1.84 10.12 8.29
CA ASP A 216 2.74 10.45 7.20
C ASP A 216 4.17 10.44 7.79
N PRO A 217 5.13 9.71 7.20
CA PRO A 217 6.52 9.76 7.65
C PRO A 217 7.04 11.18 7.84
N ASP A 218 6.51 12.14 7.08
CA ASP A 218 6.81 13.56 7.19
C ASP A 218 6.24 14.23 8.47
N GLU A 219 5.29 13.58 9.16
CA GLU A 219 4.75 14.05 10.45
C GLU A 219 5.55 13.54 11.66
N ASP A 220 6.55 12.67 11.45
CA ASP A 220 7.39 12.17 12.51
C ASP A 220 8.44 13.20 12.93
N VAL A 221 8.14 13.95 13.97
CA VAL A 221 9.04 14.94 14.58
C VAL A 221 10.03 14.35 15.60
N SER A 222 10.01 13.03 15.82
CA SER A 222 10.91 12.41 16.80
C SER A 222 12.37 12.45 16.38
N TYR A 223 12.65 12.53 15.07
CA TYR A 223 14.00 12.49 14.49
C TYR A 223 14.88 11.33 14.99
N GLN A 224 14.25 10.28 15.53
CA GLN A 224 14.97 9.10 16.02
C GLN A 224 15.50 8.27 14.86
N ILE A 225 16.73 7.78 15.01
CA ILE A 225 17.39 6.89 14.06
C ILE A 225 17.76 5.61 14.82
N ASP A 226 17.37 4.46 14.30
CA ASP A 226 17.72 3.17 14.86
C ASP A 226 19.00 2.60 14.26
N ARG A 227 19.18 2.83 12.96
CA ARG A 227 20.23 2.19 12.16
C ARG A 227 20.61 3.07 10.97
N ILE A 228 21.82 2.89 10.47
CA ILE A 228 22.29 3.48 9.22
C ILE A 228 23.03 2.44 8.38
N GLY A 229 22.72 2.42 7.07
CA GLY A 229 23.40 1.63 6.07
C GLY A 229 24.29 2.48 5.18
N PHE A 230 25.37 1.90 4.66
CA PHE A 230 26.30 2.54 3.75
C PHE A 230 26.71 1.60 2.62
N SER A 231 26.91 2.14 1.41
CA SER A 231 27.50 1.43 0.29
C SER A 231 28.34 2.37 -0.58
N TYR A 232 29.51 1.92 -1.03
CA TYR A 232 30.34 2.67 -2.00
C TYR A 232 30.77 1.82 -3.18
N SER A 233 30.24 0.62 -3.30
CA SER A 233 30.44 -0.26 -4.47
C SER A 233 29.32 -1.28 -4.56
N ALA A 234 29.07 -1.77 -5.79
CA ALA A 234 28.02 -2.73 -6.05
C ALA A 234 28.14 -4.00 -5.19
N HIS A 235 27.02 -4.43 -4.61
CA HIS A 235 26.91 -5.64 -3.78
C HIS A 235 27.76 -5.65 -2.50
N HIS A 236 28.19 -4.47 -2.05
CA HIS A 236 29.01 -4.32 -0.85
C HIS A 236 28.41 -3.21 0.03
N ALA A 237 27.99 -3.55 1.24
CA ALA A 237 27.39 -2.60 2.17
C ALA A 237 27.79 -2.87 3.61
N LEU A 238 27.78 -1.80 4.42
CA LEU A 238 27.87 -1.81 5.88
C LEU A 238 26.53 -1.35 6.44
N THR A 239 26.04 -2.00 7.49
CA THR A 239 24.94 -1.47 8.31
C THR A 239 25.25 -1.60 9.78
N ILE A 240 25.00 -0.56 10.56
CA ILE A 240 25.33 -0.45 11.96
C ILE A 240 24.20 0.25 12.72
N PRO A 241 23.99 -0.10 14.01
CA PRO A 241 23.07 0.60 14.89
C PRO A 241 23.48 2.07 15.10
N TRP A 242 22.49 2.95 15.19
CA TRP A 242 22.73 4.36 15.50
C TRP A 242 22.87 4.55 17.01
N ASN A 243 24.11 4.50 17.52
CA ASN A 243 24.39 4.71 18.94
C ASN A 243 25.83 5.23 19.15
N ALA A 244 26.14 5.62 20.39
CA ALA A 244 27.44 6.20 20.74
C ALA A 244 28.65 5.30 20.41
N THR A 245 28.48 3.98 20.40
CA THR A 245 29.56 3.02 20.10
C THR A 245 30.03 3.11 18.66
N TYR A 246 29.12 3.38 17.73
CA TYR A 246 29.42 3.48 16.30
C TYR A 246 29.57 4.91 15.79
N LEU A 247 29.36 5.92 16.65
CA LEU A 247 29.34 7.32 16.23
C LEU A 247 30.63 7.76 15.53
N ALA A 248 31.78 7.22 15.93
CA ALA A 248 33.05 7.51 15.28
C ALA A 248 33.10 7.03 13.82
N ALA A 249 32.58 5.82 13.54
CA ALA A 249 32.50 5.29 12.18
C ALA A 249 31.45 6.05 11.36
N ILE A 250 30.29 6.36 11.94
CA ILE A 250 29.23 7.15 11.30
C ILE A 250 29.77 8.52 10.87
N ARG A 251 30.46 9.24 11.76
CA ARG A 251 31.06 10.55 11.45
C ARG A 251 32.14 10.43 10.39
N ALA A 252 33.03 9.43 10.48
CA ALA A 252 34.07 9.22 9.50
C ALA A 252 33.54 9.03 8.07
N LEU A 253 32.36 8.40 7.95
CA LEU A 253 31.68 8.19 6.68
C LEU A 253 30.88 9.42 6.24
N MET A 254 29.99 9.90 7.10
CA MET A 254 29.08 11.00 6.75
C MET A 254 29.78 12.33 6.53
N GLU A 255 30.78 12.68 7.36
CA GLU A 255 31.49 13.94 7.30
C GLU A 255 32.66 13.92 6.28
N SER A 256 32.90 12.79 5.61
CA SER A 256 33.91 12.67 4.53
C SER A 256 33.60 13.60 3.35
N PRO A 257 34.62 14.09 2.63
CA PRO A 257 34.43 15.05 1.53
C PRO A 257 33.83 14.45 0.25
N GLY A 258 33.75 13.11 0.13
CA GLY A 258 33.19 12.44 -1.05
C GLY A 258 31.70 12.70 -1.22
N GLU A 259 31.22 12.63 -2.45
CA GLU A 259 29.80 12.77 -2.78
C GLU A 259 28.96 11.69 -2.10
N LYS A 260 27.74 12.05 -1.74
CA LYS A 260 26.78 11.17 -1.10
C LYS A 260 25.62 10.84 -2.03
N VAL A 261 25.03 9.67 -1.86
CA VAL A 261 23.79 9.26 -2.51
C VAL A 261 22.78 8.90 -1.43
N VAL A 262 21.54 9.32 -1.62
CA VAL A 262 20.43 9.04 -0.72
C VAL A 262 19.14 8.89 -1.52
N TRP A 263 18.16 8.19 -0.97
CA TRP A 263 16.83 8.08 -1.57
C TRP A 263 15.80 8.86 -0.78
N ASN A 264 15.45 10.07 -1.21
CA ASN A 264 14.61 11.04 -0.51
C ASN A 264 15.38 11.82 0.57
N ALA A 265 16.31 12.66 0.16
CA ALA A 265 17.18 13.47 1.01
C ALA A 265 16.41 14.26 2.09
N SER A 266 15.17 14.67 1.79
CA SER A 266 14.31 15.41 2.71
C SER A 266 13.89 14.61 3.95
N PHE A 267 14.01 13.28 3.93
CA PHE A 267 13.74 12.42 5.07
C PHE A 267 15.00 12.16 5.92
N ASP A 268 16.09 11.73 5.29
CA ASP A 268 17.30 11.26 5.97
C ASP A 268 18.18 12.41 6.45
N CYS A 269 18.44 13.40 5.59
CA CYS A 269 19.39 14.47 5.89
C CYS A 269 19.00 15.34 7.09
N PRO A 270 17.74 15.75 7.29
CA PRO A 270 17.34 16.49 8.48
C PRO A 270 17.55 15.68 9.77
N ARG A 271 17.24 14.38 9.75
CA ARG A 271 17.39 13.51 10.92
C ARG A 271 18.85 13.33 11.34
N ILE A 272 19.73 13.10 10.37
CA ILE A 272 21.17 12.99 10.61
C ILE A 272 21.74 14.29 11.17
N LYS A 273 21.37 15.45 10.60
CA LYS A 273 21.80 16.75 11.10
C LYS A 273 21.25 17.08 12.48
N ALA A 274 19.99 16.75 12.75
CA ALA A 274 19.38 16.92 14.07
C ALA A 274 20.04 16.03 15.13
N ALA A 275 20.58 14.86 14.75
CA ALA A 275 21.36 13.99 15.61
C ALA A 275 22.82 14.47 15.80
N GLY A 276 23.18 15.66 15.32
CA GLY A 276 24.51 16.27 15.51
C GLY A 276 25.63 15.67 14.67
N VAL A 277 25.29 15.05 13.54
CA VAL A 277 26.27 14.52 12.56
C VAL A 277 26.24 15.39 11.30
N GLY A 278 27.43 15.83 10.86
CA GLY A 278 27.60 16.57 9.61
C GLY A 278 27.43 15.67 8.37
N ILE A 279 27.05 16.28 7.25
CA ILE A 279 27.04 15.60 5.95
C ILE A 279 28.03 16.35 5.06
N GLY A 280 29.15 15.69 4.73
CA GLY A 280 30.18 16.22 3.86
C GLY A 280 29.95 15.88 2.39
N GLY A 281 30.52 16.69 1.49
CA GLY A 281 30.37 16.51 0.04
C GLY A 281 29.01 16.92 -0.50
N LEU A 282 28.82 16.75 -1.80
CA LEU A 282 27.56 16.96 -2.49
C LEU A 282 26.61 15.77 -2.22
N VAL A 283 25.35 16.04 -2.01
CA VAL A 283 24.34 15.00 -1.78
C VAL A 283 23.47 14.86 -3.02
N HIS A 284 23.47 13.68 -3.61
CA HIS A 284 22.61 13.30 -4.74
C HIS A 284 21.34 12.61 -4.21
N ASP A 285 20.17 13.12 -4.56
CA ASP A 285 18.89 12.44 -4.29
C ASP A 285 18.49 11.59 -5.48
N GLY A 286 18.62 10.26 -5.33
CA GLY A 286 18.28 9.30 -6.39
C GLY A 286 16.79 9.29 -6.73
N MET A 287 15.89 9.59 -5.76
CA MET A 287 14.46 9.67 -6.00
C MET A 287 14.10 10.85 -6.91
N VAL A 288 14.74 12.00 -6.71
CA VAL A 288 14.49 13.19 -7.52
C VAL A 288 15.20 13.08 -8.87
N ALA A 289 16.41 12.51 -8.91
CA ALA A 289 17.11 12.18 -10.16
C ALA A 289 16.26 11.28 -11.07
N TRP A 290 15.65 10.23 -10.50
CA TRP A 290 14.68 9.38 -11.20
C TRP A 290 13.46 10.15 -11.68
N HIS A 291 12.95 11.10 -10.88
CA HIS A 291 11.83 11.93 -11.29
C HIS A 291 12.14 12.81 -12.51
N VAL A 292 13.34 13.32 -12.61
CA VAL A 292 13.77 14.09 -13.80
C VAL A 292 13.74 13.22 -15.05
N LEU A 293 14.18 11.95 -14.96
CA LEU A 293 14.11 10.99 -16.07
C LEU A 293 12.67 10.53 -16.38
N HIS A 294 11.89 10.24 -15.36
CA HIS A 294 10.61 9.52 -15.45
C HIS A 294 9.55 10.12 -14.54
N SER A 295 9.10 11.33 -14.84
CA SER A 295 8.14 12.10 -14.01
C SER A 295 6.83 11.36 -13.69
N ASP A 296 6.35 10.52 -14.61
CA ASP A 296 5.08 9.80 -14.49
C ASP A 296 5.18 8.46 -13.74
N LEU A 297 6.37 7.90 -13.60
CA LEU A 297 6.57 6.60 -12.95
C LEU A 297 6.61 6.74 -11.42
N PRO A 298 6.27 5.66 -10.69
CA PRO A 298 6.50 5.61 -9.25
C PRO A 298 7.98 5.81 -8.90
N LYS A 299 8.24 6.47 -7.76
CA LYS A 299 9.57 6.90 -7.34
C LYS A 299 10.15 6.07 -6.18
N GLY A 300 9.38 5.14 -5.62
CA GLY A 300 9.87 4.29 -4.53
C GLY A 300 11.03 3.40 -4.98
N LEU A 301 12.08 3.30 -4.16
CA LEU A 301 13.32 2.55 -4.47
C LEU A 301 13.04 1.15 -5.00
N ALA A 302 12.13 0.40 -4.36
CA ALA A 302 11.77 -0.95 -4.82
C ALA A 302 11.18 -0.99 -6.24
N PHE A 303 10.43 0.04 -6.66
CA PHE A 303 9.94 0.13 -8.03
C PHE A 303 11.08 0.42 -9.00
N VAL A 304 11.92 1.39 -8.68
CA VAL A 304 13.04 1.84 -9.52
C VAL A 304 14.08 0.74 -9.67
N ALA A 305 14.39 0.02 -8.62
CA ALA A 305 15.31 -1.11 -8.64
C ALA A 305 14.94 -2.20 -9.67
N THR A 306 13.66 -2.34 -10.02
CA THR A 306 13.29 -3.30 -11.08
C THR A 306 13.82 -2.91 -12.47
N PHE A 307 14.17 -1.64 -12.66
CA PHE A 307 14.79 -1.11 -13.89
C PHE A 307 16.31 -1.04 -13.77
N THR A 308 16.80 -0.46 -12.67
CA THR A 308 18.23 -0.14 -12.47
C THR A 308 19.05 -1.32 -11.95
N CYS A 309 18.41 -2.21 -11.18
CA CYS A 309 19.01 -3.40 -10.60
C CYS A 309 18.19 -4.65 -10.99
N PRO A 310 18.13 -5.03 -12.27
CA PRO A 310 17.11 -5.95 -12.80
C PRO A 310 17.10 -7.32 -12.13
N TRP A 311 18.22 -7.77 -11.58
CA TRP A 311 18.33 -9.10 -10.96
C TRP A 311 18.31 -9.07 -9.43
N GLN A 312 18.05 -7.91 -8.83
CA GLN A 312 17.88 -7.75 -7.39
C GLN A 312 16.66 -8.55 -6.92
N PRO A 313 16.79 -9.46 -5.94
CA PRO A 313 15.64 -10.09 -5.31
C PRO A 313 14.79 -9.06 -4.55
N ALA A 314 13.48 -9.31 -4.44
CA ALA A 314 12.62 -8.48 -3.60
C ALA A 314 13.04 -8.59 -2.13
N TRP A 315 13.20 -7.45 -1.45
CA TRP A 315 13.70 -7.38 -0.07
C TRP A 315 12.83 -6.57 0.89
N LYS A 316 11.93 -5.72 0.39
CA LYS A 316 11.13 -4.81 1.25
C LYS A 316 10.29 -5.54 2.32
N HIS A 317 9.99 -6.81 2.13
CA HIS A 317 9.31 -7.65 3.11
C HIS A 317 10.21 -8.08 4.30
N LEU A 318 11.50 -7.79 4.25
CA LEU A 318 12.48 -8.16 5.28
C LEU A 318 12.66 -7.10 6.35
N SER A 319 12.02 -5.94 6.25
CA SER A 319 12.16 -4.81 7.17
C SER A 319 12.06 -5.19 8.65
N HIS A 320 11.13 -6.10 9.00
CA HIS A 320 10.95 -6.54 10.39
C HIS A 320 11.73 -7.81 10.73
N SER A 321 11.87 -8.74 9.78
CA SER A 321 12.48 -10.06 10.05
C SER A 321 14.00 -10.05 9.98
N ALA A 322 14.58 -9.14 9.20
CA ALA A 322 16.02 -9.01 9.00
C ALA A 322 16.42 -7.53 8.75
N PRO A 323 16.22 -6.62 9.74
CA PRO A 323 16.37 -5.18 9.54
C PRO A 323 17.78 -4.77 9.11
N GLY A 324 18.83 -5.44 9.58
CA GLY A 324 20.19 -5.18 9.13
C GLY A 324 20.39 -5.53 7.65
N PHE A 325 19.91 -6.70 7.21
CA PHE A 325 20.00 -7.07 5.80
C PHE A 325 19.15 -6.16 4.90
N TYR A 326 17.98 -5.74 5.39
CA TYR A 326 17.09 -4.82 4.73
C TYR A 326 17.78 -3.47 4.46
N ASN A 327 18.30 -2.81 5.50
CA ASN A 327 18.98 -1.52 5.43
C ASN A 327 20.27 -1.57 4.58
N ALA A 328 21.07 -2.66 4.72
CA ALA A 328 22.25 -2.87 3.87
C ALA A 328 21.87 -3.01 2.39
N THR A 329 20.73 -3.67 2.11
CA THR A 329 20.24 -3.80 0.74
C THR A 329 19.74 -2.47 0.20
N ASP A 330 19.06 -1.64 1.01
CA ASP A 330 18.62 -0.31 0.58
C ASP A 330 19.82 0.54 0.17
N ALA A 331 20.84 0.67 1.00
CA ALA A 331 22.05 1.42 0.68
C ALA A 331 22.78 0.90 -0.59
N ASP A 332 22.90 -0.42 -0.76
CA ASP A 332 23.50 -1.02 -1.97
C ASP A 332 22.68 -0.75 -3.23
N VAL A 333 21.35 -0.89 -3.14
CA VAL A 333 20.44 -0.65 -4.27
C VAL A 333 20.40 0.85 -4.63
N GLU A 334 20.46 1.75 -3.66
CA GLU A 334 20.57 3.20 -3.90
C GLU A 334 21.83 3.53 -4.68
N TRP A 335 22.97 3.01 -4.21
CA TRP A 335 24.25 3.21 -4.90
C TRP A 335 24.18 2.75 -6.36
N ARG A 336 23.75 1.49 -6.58
CA ARG A 336 23.66 0.91 -7.94
C ARG A 336 22.62 1.63 -8.81
N SER A 337 21.52 2.05 -8.23
CA SER A 337 20.47 2.76 -8.95
C SER A 337 20.95 4.14 -9.40
N MET A 338 21.68 4.86 -8.53
CA MET A 338 22.19 6.18 -8.88
C MET A 338 23.20 6.12 -10.03
N GLU A 339 24.07 5.12 -10.07
CA GLU A 339 25.02 4.92 -11.17
C GLU A 339 24.28 4.77 -12.53
N VAL A 340 23.20 4.00 -12.57
CA VAL A 340 22.40 3.84 -13.80
C VAL A 340 21.65 5.14 -14.13
N ILE A 341 21.02 5.76 -13.14
CA ILE A 341 20.24 7.00 -13.32
C ILE A 341 21.12 8.13 -13.83
N GLU A 342 22.31 8.31 -13.24
CA GLU A 342 23.29 9.32 -13.68
C GLU A 342 23.70 9.09 -15.13
N HIS A 343 24.00 7.85 -15.48
CA HIS A 343 24.34 7.51 -16.86
C HIS A 343 23.20 7.86 -17.83
N GLU A 344 21.96 7.53 -17.49
CA GLU A 344 20.81 7.84 -18.32
C GLU A 344 20.47 9.33 -18.37
N LEU A 345 20.64 10.07 -17.28
CA LEU A 345 20.47 11.53 -17.27
C LEU A 345 21.47 12.19 -18.24
N LYS A 346 22.74 11.78 -18.20
CA LYS A 346 23.77 12.27 -19.10
C LYS A 346 23.48 11.91 -20.56
N LEU A 347 23.08 10.66 -20.81
CA LEU A 347 22.75 10.18 -22.16
C LEU A 347 21.57 10.95 -22.78
N ASN A 348 20.58 11.33 -21.96
CA ASN A 348 19.39 12.06 -22.40
C ASN A 348 19.56 13.60 -22.34
N GLY A 349 20.72 14.12 -21.96
CA GLY A 349 20.98 15.57 -21.84
C GLY A 349 20.20 16.26 -20.72
N LEU A 350 19.85 15.50 -19.68
CA LEU A 350 19.08 15.99 -18.52
C LEU A 350 19.96 16.23 -17.28
N TRP A 351 21.24 15.93 -17.34
CA TRP A 351 22.15 16.08 -16.21
C TRP A 351 22.25 17.52 -15.74
N ASP A 352 22.38 18.46 -16.66
CA ASP A 352 22.48 19.88 -16.31
C ASP A 352 21.24 20.40 -15.57
N VAL A 353 20.04 19.93 -15.97
CA VAL A 353 18.80 20.26 -15.27
C VAL A 353 18.80 19.68 -13.85
N TYR A 354 19.28 18.45 -13.70
CA TYR A 354 19.39 17.84 -12.38
C TYR A 354 20.37 18.61 -11.48
N GLU A 355 21.54 19.00 -12.00
CA GLU A 355 22.52 19.76 -11.22
C GLU A 355 22.03 21.16 -10.86
N SER A 356 21.49 21.92 -11.85
CA SER A 356 21.12 23.32 -11.64
C SER A 356 19.87 23.51 -10.83
N ASP A 357 18.86 22.65 -11.03
CA ASP A 357 17.52 22.86 -10.47
C ASP A 357 17.25 21.98 -9.24
N VAL A 358 17.91 20.81 -9.14
CA VAL A 358 17.69 19.88 -8.03
C VAL A 358 18.80 20.00 -6.99
N LEU A 359 20.04 19.72 -7.36
CA LEU A 359 21.15 19.73 -6.39
C LEU A 359 21.36 21.11 -5.76
N ALA A 360 21.07 22.18 -6.47
CA ALA A 360 21.16 23.54 -5.94
C ALA A 360 20.05 23.84 -4.89
N VAL A 361 18.89 23.19 -5.01
CA VAL A 361 17.72 23.46 -4.17
C VAL A 361 17.63 22.53 -2.95
N ASP A 362 18.05 21.27 -3.06
CA ASP A 362 17.97 20.28 -1.99
C ASP A 362 18.54 20.75 -0.63
N PRO A 363 19.74 21.37 -0.56
CA PRO A 363 20.27 21.87 0.72
C PRO A 363 19.38 22.94 1.36
N ILE A 364 18.69 23.76 0.54
CA ILE A 364 17.76 24.80 0.98
C ILE A 364 16.52 24.14 1.58
N LEU A 365 15.96 23.13 0.91
CA LEU A 365 14.79 22.38 1.39
C LEU A 365 15.10 21.64 2.69
N VAL A 366 16.26 21.00 2.80
CA VAL A 366 16.75 20.37 4.03
C VAL A 366 16.86 21.40 5.16
N HIS A 367 17.42 22.58 4.90
CA HIS A 367 17.53 23.64 5.89
C HIS A 367 16.14 24.15 6.32
N MET A 368 15.23 24.37 5.36
CA MET A 368 13.85 24.78 5.66
C MET A 368 13.12 23.74 6.53
N SER A 369 13.32 22.46 6.26
CA SER A 369 12.74 21.36 7.05
C SER A 369 13.25 21.34 8.48
N LEU A 370 14.55 21.60 8.70
CA LEU A 370 15.15 21.70 10.03
C LEU A 370 14.69 22.95 10.79
N GLN A 371 14.58 24.07 10.09
CA GLN A 371 14.15 25.34 10.69
C GLN A 371 12.67 25.30 11.06
N GLY A 372 11.86 24.57 10.25
CA GLY A 372 10.43 24.48 10.40
C GLY A 372 9.72 25.84 10.23
N MET A 373 8.44 25.84 10.46
CA MET A 373 7.61 27.05 10.47
C MET A 373 7.17 27.38 11.90
N PRO A 374 7.50 28.55 12.42
CA PRO A 374 7.10 28.92 13.78
C PRO A 374 5.56 29.00 13.86
N ILE A 375 4.99 28.26 14.80
CA ILE A 375 3.57 28.27 15.09
C ILE A 375 3.36 28.85 16.48
N ASP A 376 2.55 29.90 16.58
CA ASP A 376 2.10 30.43 17.85
C ASP A 376 1.15 29.44 18.54
N ALA A 377 1.66 28.77 19.58
CA ALA A 377 0.93 27.74 20.31
C ALA A 377 -0.34 28.27 20.99
N VAL A 378 -0.32 29.54 21.44
CA VAL A 378 -1.47 30.15 22.11
C VAL A 378 -2.58 30.41 21.09
N ILE A 379 -2.22 31.03 19.97
CA ILE A 379 -3.18 31.30 18.88
C ILE A 379 -3.71 29.97 18.32
N ARG A 380 -2.85 28.97 18.16
CA ARG A 380 -3.28 27.64 17.69
C ARG A 380 -4.29 27.00 18.65
N ALA A 381 -4.04 27.04 19.96
CA ALA A 381 -4.94 26.48 20.97
C ALA A 381 -6.29 27.23 20.98
N ASP A 382 -6.28 28.56 20.91
CA ASP A 382 -7.49 29.39 20.82
C ASP A 382 -8.30 29.04 19.56
N ARG A 383 -7.65 28.96 18.39
CA ARG A 383 -8.30 28.54 17.14
C ARG A 383 -8.84 27.12 17.17
N ALA A 384 -8.15 26.21 17.82
CA ALA A 384 -8.60 24.84 18.03
C ALA A 384 -9.89 24.78 18.87
N ALA A 385 -9.94 25.57 19.96
CA ALA A 385 -11.13 25.66 20.81
C ALA A 385 -12.32 26.29 20.05
N GLN A 386 -12.10 27.39 19.34
CA GLN A 386 -13.13 28.04 18.51
C GLN A 386 -13.66 27.07 17.42
N LEU A 387 -12.78 26.31 16.79
CA LEU A 387 -13.17 25.33 15.78
C LEU A 387 -13.97 24.17 16.39
N ALA A 388 -13.57 23.68 17.57
CA ALA A 388 -14.30 22.64 18.29
C ALA A 388 -15.72 23.07 18.65
N ASP A 389 -15.89 24.29 19.14
CA ASP A 389 -17.21 24.90 19.43
C ASP A 389 -18.06 24.99 18.16
N ARG A 390 -17.49 25.48 17.07
CA ARG A 390 -18.21 25.59 15.79
C ARG A 390 -18.61 24.22 15.25
N LEU A 391 -17.74 23.22 15.35
CA LEU A 391 -18.05 21.85 14.95
C LEU A 391 -19.18 21.26 15.82
N ALA A 392 -19.12 21.45 17.14
CA ALA A 392 -20.17 20.99 18.08
C ALA A 392 -21.52 21.64 17.76
N THR A 393 -21.54 22.97 17.56
CA THR A 393 -22.75 23.72 17.17
C THR A 393 -23.29 23.18 15.83
N THR A 394 -22.43 23.03 14.83
CA THR A 394 -22.85 22.56 13.51
C THR A 394 -23.40 21.13 13.56
N LEU A 395 -22.84 20.24 14.41
CA LEU A 395 -23.37 18.90 14.65
C LEU A 395 -24.75 18.95 15.32
N ALA A 396 -24.93 19.82 16.30
CA ALA A 396 -26.22 20.01 16.97
C ALA A 396 -27.30 20.53 16.00
N ASP A 397 -26.96 21.48 15.14
CA ASP A 397 -27.86 22.01 14.10
C ASP A 397 -28.25 20.91 13.10
N MET A 398 -27.28 20.08 12.66
CA MET A 398 -27.57 18.93 11.80
C MET A 398 -28.48 17.93 12.50
N GLU A 399 -28.22 17.66 13.77
CA GLU A 399 -29.06 16.73 14.54
C GLU A 399 -30.49 17.26 14.72
N ALA A 400 -30.66 18.55 14.95
CA ALA A 400 -31.99 19.18 15.04
C ALA A 400 -32.73 19.14 13.69
N ALA A 401 -32.03 19.29 12.58
CA ALA A 401 -32.62 19.27 11.23
C ALA A 401 -33.06 17.86 10.79
N VAL A 402 -32.57 16.76 11.42
CA VAL A 402 -32.85 15.39 10.97
C VAL A 402 -34.02 14.79 11.75
N PRO A 403 -35.15 14.42 11.08
CA PRO A 403 -36.29 13.77 11.72
C PRO A 403 -35.89 12.46 12.40
N LEU A 404 -36.54 12.13 13.51
CA LEU A 404 -36.27 10.89 14.26
C LEU A 404 -36.40 9.63 13.39
N THR A 405 -37.31 9.63 12.42
CA THR A 405 -37.54 8.53 11.47
C THR A 405 -36.36 8.31 10.51
N ALA A 406 -35.53 9.32 10.30
CA ALA A 406 -34.34 9.24 9.44
C ALA A 406 -33.06 8.85 10.21
N ARG A 407 -33.07 8.88 11.55
CA ARG A 407 -31.91 8.59 12.37
C ARG A 407 -31.56 7.10 12.38
N LYS A 408 -30.29 6.80 12.53
CA LYS A 408 -29.81 5.42 12.67
C LYS A 408 -30.22 4.86 14.03
N VAL A 409 -30.77 3.66 14.02
CA VAL A 409 -31.09 2.91 15.22
C VAL A 409 -29.89 2.07 15.62
N GLU A 410 -29.40 2.22 16.83
CA GLU A 410 -28.37 1.36 17.42
C GLU A 410 -29.00 0.47 18.49
N VAL A 411 -28.92 -0.84 18.25
CA VAL A 411 -29.32 -1.83 19.26
C VAL A 411 -28.19 -1.95 20.27
N VAL A 412 -28.42 -1.41 21.46
CA VAL A 412 -27.41 -1.35 22.53
C VAL A 412 -27.33 -2.67 23.28
N TYR A 413 -28.51 -3.27 23.61
CA TYR A 413 -28.58 -4.51 24.36
C TYR A 413 -29.49 -5.52 23.68
N LYS A 414 -29.07 -6.78 23.76
CA LYS A 414 -29.79 -7.95 23.23
C LYS A 414 -30.61 -8.68 24.31
N GLU A 415 -30.50 -8.25 25.55
CA GLU A 415 -31.16 -8.78 26.74
C GLU A 415 -31.43 -7.60 27.67
N THR A 416 -32.36 -7.73 28.62
CA THR A 416 -32.74 -6.64 29.51
C THR A 416 -31.51 -6.07 30.24
N PRO A 417 -31.14 -4.82 29.99
CA PRO A 417 -30.01 -4.20 30.67
C PRO A 417 -30.37 -3.85 32.12
N LYS A 418 -29.33 -3.69 32.96
CA LYS A 418 -29.51 -3.23 34.34
C LYS A 418 -29.99 -1.78 34.42
N ASP A 419 -29.60 -0.97 33.44
CA ASP A 419 -30.03 0.43 33.27
C ASP A 419 -30.68 0.60 31.90
N THR A 420 -31.90 1.10 31.88
CA THR A 420 -32.71 1.36 30.68
C THR A 420 -32.86 2.87 30.41
N THR A 421 -32.18 3.72 31.18
CA THR A 421 -32.31 5.18 31.06
C THR A 421 -31.92 5.63 29.63
N GLY A 422 -32.79 6.37 28.97
CA GLY A 422 -32.58 6.86 27.61
C GLY A 422 -32.68 5.81 26.48
N LEU A 423 -33.02 4.55 26.81
CA LEU A 423 -33.24 3.51 25.83
C LEU A 423 -34.70 3.39 25.45
N ARG A 424 -34.97 3.00 24.19
CA ARG A 424 -36.27 2.64 23.67
C ARG A 424 -36.32 1.12 23.49
N THR A 425 -37.52 0.55 23.55
CA THR A 425 -37.76 -0.88 23.35
C THR A 425 -38.57 -1.14 22.09
N ARG A 426 -38.27 -2.25 21.42
CA ARG A 426 -39.08 -2.80 20.33
C ARG A 426 -39.03 -4.32 20.36
N LYS A 427 -40.02 -4.97 19.79
CA LYS A 427 -39.97 -6.41 19.53
C LYS A 427 -39.05 -6.68 18.35
N GLY A 428 -38.13 -7.62 18.52
CA GLY A 428 -37.25 -8.13 17.49
C GLY A 428 -37.30 -9.64 17.44
N VAL A 429 -36.96 -10.23 16.30
CA VAL A 429 -36.86 -11.70 16.15
C VAL A 429 -35.41 -12.09 16.08
N ARG A 430 -35.02 -13.10 16.88
CA ARG A 430 -33.63 -13.59 16.88
C ARG A 430 -33.59 -15.09 16.90
N GLU A 431 -32.65 -15.63 16.17
CA GLU A 431 -32.31 -17.03 16.21
C GLU A 431 -31.56 -17.36 17.51
N ARG A 432 -32.04 -18.30 18.29
CA ARG A 432 -31.41 -18.80 19.51
C ARG A 432 -31.27 -20.31 19.48
N SER A 433 -30.18 -20.80 20.04
CA SER A 433 -29.93 -22.24 20.15
C SER A 433 -30.61 -22.81 21.41
N PHE A 434 -31.30 -23.92 21.24
CA PHE A 434 -32.01 -24.66 22.29
C PHE A 434 -31.53 -26.10 22.33
N CYS A 435 -31.57 -26.70 23.52
CA CYS A 435 -31.46 -28.14 23.62
C CYS A 435 -32.77 -28.80 23.18
N PRO A 436 -32.77 -29.72 22.22
CA PRO A 436 -33.98 -30.34 21.71
C PRO A 436 -34.70 -31.24 22.76
N LEU A 437 -33.97 -31.69 23.80
CA LEU A 437 -34.52 -32.57 24.81
C LEU A 437 -35.08 -31.82 26.02
N CYS A 438 -34.30 -30.92 26.63
CA CYS A 438 -34.68 -30.25 27.86
C CYS A 438 -35.12 -28.78 27.68
N GLY A 439 -35.06 -28.25 26.46
CA GLY A 439 -35.45 -26.88 26.17
C GLY A 439 -34.46 -25.81 26.66
N ALA A 440 -33.32 -26.18 27.24
CA ALA A 440 -32.37 -25.21 27.77
C ALA A 440 -31.92 -24.21 26.70
N LEU A 441 -32.02 -22.92 27.03
CA LEU A 441 -31.63 -21.81 26.16
C LEU A 441 -30.12 -21.62 26.21
N LYS A 442 -29.49 -21.44 25.04
CA LYS A 442 -28.03 -21.25 24.89
C LYS A 442 -27.20 -22.29 25.66
N PRO A 443 -27.43 -23.59 25.43
CA PRO A 443 -26.76 -24.63 26.20
C PRO A 443 -25.23 -24.54 25.95
N ARG A 444 -24.44 -24.65 27.03
CA ARG A 444 -22.98 -24.64 26.92
C ARG A 444 -22.48 -25.89 26.21
N LYS A 445 -21.27 -25.88 25.67
CA LYS A 445 -20.67 -27.02 24.94
C LYS A 445 -20.60 -28.30 25.80
N ASP A 446 -20.46 -28.18 27.13
CA ASP A 446 -20.44 -29.28 28.09
C ASP A 446 -21.82 -29.90 28.31
N HIS A 447 -22.90 -29.17 28.03
CA HIS A 447 -24.28 -29.68 28.10
C HIS A 447 -24.53 -30.89 27.19
N PHE A 448 -23.79 -30.94 26.07
CA PHE A 448 -23.91 -32.02 25.08
C PHE A 448 -22.75 -33.02 25.14
N ARG A 449 -21.80 -32.89 26.10
CA ARG A 449 -20.69 -33.85 26.22
C ARG A 449 -21.13 -35.11 26.97
N ILE A 450 -20.78 -36.26 26.40
CA ILE A 450 -20.86 -37.54 27.08
C ILE A 450 -19.65 -37.65 28.02
N LEU A 451 -19.86 -37.43 29.33
CA LEU A 451 -18.79 -37.54 30.32
C LEU A 451 -18.81 -38.95 30.92
N LYS A 452 -17.65 -39.64 31.01
CA LYS A 452 -17.47 -41.01 31.50
C LYS A 452 -17.98 -41.26 32.96
N LYS A 453 -18.24 -40.21 33.76
CA LYS A 453 -18.65 -40.30 35.16
C LYS A 453 -19.95 -39.55 35.54
N LYS A 454 -20.56 -38.78 34.65
CA LYS A 454 -21.88 -38.15 34.82
C LYS A 454 -22.60 -38.20 33.48
N VAL A 455 -23.67 -39.00 33.44
CA VAL A 455 -24.53 -39.04 32.25
C VAL A 455 -25.34 -37.76 32.24
N ASN A 456 -24.91 -36.79 31.41
CA ASN A 456 -25.79 -35.70 31.06
C ASN A 456 -26.87 -36.23 30.12
N PRO A 457 -28.18 -36.17 30.52
CA PRO A 457 -29.27 -36.74 29.71
C PRO A 457 -29.33 -36.15 28.30
N CYS A 458 -28.70 -34.99 28.08
CA CYS A 458 -28.64 -34.32 26.79
C CYS A 458 -27.35 -34.62 26.00
N GLY A 459 -26.48 -35.52 26.51
CA GLY A 459 -25.23 -35.89 25.84
C GLY A 459 -25.47 -36.55 24.48
N GLY A 460 -24.71 -36.12 23.48
CA GLY A 460 -24.80 -36.63 22.10
C GLY A 460 -25.83 -35.93 21.20
N LEU A 461 -26.56 -34.94 21.72
CA LEU A 461 -27.51 -34.15 20.93
C LEU A 461 -26.86 -32.90 20.34
N VAL A 462 -27.40 -32.44 19.23
CA VAL A 462 -27.01 -31.18 18.57
C VAL A 462 -28.04 -30.10 18.92
N PRO A 463 -27.62 -28.85 19.26
CA PRO A 463 -28.54 -27.77 19.50
C PRO A 463 -29.38 -27.45 18.25
N VAL A 464 -30.64 -27.11 18.44
CA VAL A 464 -31.56 -26.69 17.39
C VAL A 464 -31.73 -25.18 17.48
N ASN A 465 -31.59 -24.47 16.37
CA ASN A 465 -31.87 -23.05 16.32
C ASN A 465 -33.35 -22.79 16.04
N ARG A 466 -33.92 -21.86 16.80
CA ARG A 466 -35.31 -21.38 16.63
C ARG A 466 -35.33 -19.87 16.70
N GLU A 467 -36.19 -19.26 15.91
CA GLU A 467 -36.53 -17.85 16.05
C GLU A 467 -37.36 -17.60 17.31
N VAL A 468 -36.94 -16.61 18.09
CA VAL A 468 -37.62 -16.22 19.34
C VAL A 468 -37.81 -14.71 19.33
N GLU A 469 -38.98 -14.28 19.69
CA GLU A 469 -39.23 -12.87 19.99
C GLU A 469 -38.42 -12.43 21.21
N VAL A 470 -37.71 -11.29 21.07
CA VAL A 470 -36.91 -10.68 22.13
C VAL A 470 -37.19 -9.19 22.22
N ASP A 471 -37.13 -8.66 23.42
CA ASP A 471 -37.12 -7.22 23.59
C ASP A 471 -35.72 -6.67 23.23
N GLU A 472 -35.67 -5.83 22.22
CA GLU A 472 -34.45 -5.12 21.83
C GLU A 472 -34.47 -3.72 22.45
N TYR A 473 -33.39 -3.38 23.16
CA TYR A 473 -33.16 -2.06 23.72
C TYR A 473 -32.27 -1.28 22.77
N TYR A 474 -32.77 -0.16 22.28
CA TYR A 474 -32.06 0.63 21.28
C TYR A 474 -32.10 2.11 21.64
N ARG A 475 -31.12 2.82 21.11
CA ARG A 475 -31.11 4.28 21.08
C ARG A 475 -31.03 4.79 19.64
N LEU A 476 -31.39 6.03 19.42
CA LEU A 476 -31.11 6.71 18.19
C LEU A 476 -29.67 7.22 18.24
N ALA A 477 -28.86 6.79 17.28
CA ALA A 477 -27.49 7.30 17.17
C ALA A 477 -27.50 8.80 16.88
N PRO A 478 -26.53 9.55 17.42
CA PRO A 478 -26.29 10.93 17.00
C PRO A 478 -26.15 11.01 15.48
N PHE A 479 -26.65 12.07 14.88
CA PHE A 479 -26.49 12.26 13.45
C PHE A 479 -25.04 12.66 13.14
N THR A 480 -24.42 11.95 12.21
CA THR A 480 -23.16 12.31 11.59
C THR A 480 -23.37 12.41 10.08
N PRO A 481 -22.70 13.31 9.35
CA PRO A 481 -22.91 13.48 7.91
C PRO A 481 -22.25 12.37 7.08
N SER A 482 -22.31 11.13 7.58
CA SER A 482 -21.84 9.96 6.85
C SER A 482 -22.75 9.65 5.65
N ARG A 483 -22.16 8.99 4.63
CA ARG A 483 -22.91 8.62 3.43
C ARG A 483 -24.18 7.84 3.75
N ASP A 484 -24.14 6.91 4.69
CA ASP A 484 -25.28 6.05 5.02
C ASP A 484 -26.38 6.82 5.74
N GLN A 485 -26.04 7.75 6.62
CA GLN A 485 -27.03 8.59 7.30
C GLN A 485 -27.67 9.59 6.32
N LEU A 486 -26.92 10.17 5.39
CA LEU A 486 -27.46 11.02 4.34
C LEU A 486 -28.36 10.24 3.36
N ILE A 487 -28.07 8.97 3.05
CA ILE A 487 -28.98 8.11 2.30
C ILE A 487 -30.29 7.90 3.07
N ARG A 488 -30.23 7.59 4.37
CA ARG A 488 -31.42 7.41 5.22
C ARG A 488 -32.28 8.67 5.26
N TYR A 489 -31.65 9.82 5.43
CA TYR A 489 -32.33 11.12 5.44
C TYR A 489 -33.08 11.37 4.13
N ASN A 490 -32.41 11.24 3.00
CA ASN A 490 -33.06 11.44 1.69
C ASN A 490 -34.20 10.47 1.45
N ARG A 491 -34.04 9.19 1.80
CA ARG A 491 -35.08 8.19 1.68
C ARG A 491 -36.30 8.47 2.55
N ALA A 492 -36.09 8.89 3.81
CA ALA A 492 -37.15 9.24 4.74
C ALA A 492 -38.01 10.40 4.22
N LEU A 493 -37.43 11.29 3.41
CA LEU A 493 -38.11 12.43 2.79
C LEU A 493 -38.58 12.16 1.35
N GLY A 494 -38.46 10.92 0.85
CA GLY A 494 -38.85 10.55 -0.50
C GLY A 494 -38.01 11.20 -1.60
N ARG A 495 -36.77 11.63 -1.30
CA ARG A 495 -35.90 12.36 -2.23
C ARG A 495 -34.99 11.45 -3.02
N ALA A 496 -34.75 11.80 -4.28
CA ALA A 496 -33.78 11.13 -5.13
C ALA A 496 -32.35 11.35 -4.61
N LEU A 497 -31.53 10.29 -4.65
CA LEU A 497 -30.16 10.35 -4.20
C LEU A 497 -29.25 11.01 -5.26
N PRO A 498 -28.30 11.87 -4.88
CA PRO A 498 -27.35 12.44 -5.82
C PRO A 498 -26.40 11.33 -6.31
N THR A 499 -26.11 11.36 -7.61
CA THR A 499 -25.23 10.36 -8.23
C THR A 499 -24.12 11.04 -9.00
N THR A 500 -22.93 10.45 -8.96
CA THR A 500 -21.80 10.82 -9.80
C THR A 500 -21.40 9.66 -10.69
N TRP A 501 -20.85 9.98 -11.85
CA TRP A 501 -20.30 8.97 -12.73
C TRP A 501 -18.97 8.47 -12.19
N ASP A 502 -18.83 7.18 -11.99
CA ASP A 502 -17.58 6.53 -11.66
C ASP A 502 -16.94 5.99 -12.94
N SER A 503 -15.86 6.62 -13.36
CA SER A 503 -15.13 6.24 -14.58
C SER A 503 -14.46 4.87 -14.46
N LYS A 504 -14.14 4.41 -13.25
CA LYS A 504 -13.52 3.10 -13.02
C LYS A 504 -14.51 1.96 -13.22
N THR A 505 -15.72 2.11 -12.68
CA THR A 505 -16.76 1.08 -12.76
C THR A 505 -17.73 1.30 -13.92
N ARG A 506 -17.65 2.44 -14.61
CA ARG A 506 -18.60 2.88 -15.66
C ARG A 506 -20.06 2.82 -15.21
N THR A 507 -20.31 3.15 -13.96
CA THR A 507 -21.65 3.17 -13.36
C THR A 507 -21.89 4.48 -12.63
N ARG A 508 -23.17 4.81 -12.42
CA ARG A 508 -23.53 5.90 -11.51
C ARG A 508 -23.53 5.39 -10.08
N LYS A 509 -22.74 6.03 -9.21
CA LYS A 509 -22.72 5.75 -7.78
C LYS A 509 -23.34 6.89 -6.99
N VAL A 510 -24.07 6.54 -5.93
CA VAL A 510 -24.57 7.54 -4.98
C VAL A 510 -23.39 8.26 -4.35
N SER A 511 -23.37 9.58 -4.46
CA SER A 511 -22.28 10.40 -3.96
C SER A 511 -22.82 11.69 -3.34
N PHE A 512 -22.43 11.93 -2.11
CA PHE A 512 -22.67 13.18 -1.38
C PHE A 512 -21.38 14.01 -1.31
N ASN A 513 -20.60 14.02 -2.39
CA ASN A 513 -19.48 14.94 -2.50
C ASN A 513 -20.00 16.41 -2.57
N GLU A 514 -19.08 17.36 -2.55
CA GLU A 514 -19.42 18.79 -2.55
C GLU A 514 -20.38 19.16 -3.70
N LYS A 515 -20.13 18.66 -4.92
CA LYS A 515 -20.98 18.88 -6.08
C LYS A 515 -22.39 18.31 -5.89
N GLY A 516 -22.50 17.09 -5.39
CA GLY A 516 -23.78 16.44 -5.11
C GLY A 516 -24.57 17.15 -3.99
N LEU A 517 -23.90 17.63 -2.96
CA LEU A 517 -24.52 18.40 -1.89
C LEU A 517 -24.98 19.77 -2.40
N LYS A 518 -24.17 20.49 -3.18
CA LYS A 518 -24.55 21.76 -3.79
C LYS A 518 -25.77 21.62 -4.73
N GLU A 519 -25.88 20.50 -5.42
CA GLU A 519 -27.08 20.18 -6.22
C GLU A 519 -28.31 20.00 -5.33
N LEU A 520 -28.19 19.30 -4.20
CA LEU A 520 -29.30 19.13 -3.26
C LEU A 520 -29.72 20.46 -2.61
N VAL A 521 -28.78 21.34 -2.27
CA VAL A 521 -29.09 22.72 -1.80
C VAL A 521 -29.92 23.48 -2.84
N ARG A 522 -29.60 23.40 -4.13
CA ARG A 522 -30.36 24.04 -5.19
C ARG A 522 -31.75 23.45 -5.37
N LYS A 523 -31.88 22.12 -5.25
CA LYS A 523 -33.16 21.42 -5.39
C LYS A 523 -34.09 21.62 -4.20
N PHE A 524 -33.53 21.78 -3.01
CA PHE A 524 -34.26 21.89 -1.74
C PHE A 524 -33.78 23.10 -0.94
N PRO A 525 -34.03 24.33 -1.39
CA PRO A 525 -33.47 25.54 -0.80
C PRO A 525 -33.92 25.86 0.64
N LEU A 526 -35.04 25.25 1.07
CA LEU A 526 -35.54 25.37 2.45
C LEU A 526 -34.98 24.31 3.40
N ASP A 527 -34.21 23.38 2.89
CA ASP A 527 -33.60 22.33 3.71
C ASP A 527 -32.29 22.84 4.29
N THR A 528 -32.23 22.95 5.59
CA THR A 528 -31.07 23.45 6.32
C THR A 528 -29.95 22.43 6.49
N LEU A 529 -30.24 21.12 6.32
CA LEU A 529 -29.23 20.07 6.55
C LEU A 529 -28.09 20.12 5.55
N TYR A 530 -28.39 20.25 4.26
CA TYR A 530 -27.33 20.16 3.23
C TYR A 530 -26.31 21.31 3.29
N PRO A 531 -26.72 22.57 3.47
CA PRO A 531 -25.77 23.65 3.71
C PRO A 531 -24.92 23.40 4.96
N THR A 532 -25.55 22.94 6.05
CA THR A 532 -24.86 22.68 7.32
C THR A 532 -23.83 21.53 7.17
N VAL A 533 -24.14 20.50 6.38
CA VAL A 533 -23.18 19.43 6.06
C VAL A 533 -21.97 19.97 5.27
N LEU A 534 -22.17 20.92 4.36
CA LEU A 534 -21.06 21.54 3.64
C LEU A 534 -20.16 22.33 4.60
N VAL A 535 -20.75 23.13 5.48
CA VAL A 535 -20.01 23.90 6.50
C VAL A 535 -19.26 22.94 7.44
N TYR A 536 -19.90 21.88 7.91
CA TYR A 536 -19.25 20.89 8.77
C TYR A 536 -18.00 20.28 8.12
N ARG A 537 -18.09 19.88 6.86
CA ARG A 537 -16.96 19.28 6.13
C ARG A 537 -15.81 20.25 5.90
N GLU A 538 -16.12 21.53 5.68
CA GLU A 538 -15.11 22.55 5.59
C GLU A 538 -14.39 22.74 6.93
N LEU A 539 -15.13 22.83 8.02
CA LEU A 539 -14.56 22.94 9.37
C LEU A 539 -13.74 21.70 9.77
N ASP A 540 -14.24 20.48 9.48
CA ASP A 540 -13.53 19.22 9.77
C ASP A 540 -12.22 19.14 8.98
N LYS A 541 -12.23 19.58 7.70
CA LYS A 541 -11.02 19.67 6.89
C LYS A 541 -10.03 20.71 7.45
N LEU A 542 -10.49 21.88 7.88
CA LEU A 542 -9.63 22.89 8.51
C LEU A 542 -8.98 22.33 9.78
N GLY A 543 -9.74 21.61 10.61
CA GLY A 543 -9.23 20.96 11.80
C GLY A 543 -8.15 19.91 11.49
N GLY A 544 -8.42 19.02 10.56
CA GLY A 544 -7.49 17.95 10.18
C GLY A 544 -6.23 18.45 9.47
N THR A 545 -6.33 19.51 8.67
CA THR A 545 -5.21 19.98 7.82
C THR A 545 -4.32 21.01 8.52
N TYR A 546 -4.90 21.94 9.29
CA TYR A 546 -4.15 23.11 9.79
C TYR A 546 -3.99 23.16 11.30
N ILE A 547 -4.91 22.56 12.05
CA ILE A 547 -4.90 22.65 13.53
C ILE A 547 -4.39 21.34 14.14
N GLY A 548 -4.51 20.22 13.44
CA GLY A 548 -4.34 18.86 13.95
C GLY A 548 -5.61 18.40 14.68
N ARG A 549 -5.98 17.14 14.54
CA ARG A 549 -7.06 16.56 15.36
C ARG A 549 -6.60 16.51 16.81
N PRO A 550 -7.36 17.02 17.79
CA PRO A 550 -7.05 16.74 19.17
C PRO A 550 -7.06 15.20 19.35
N LYS A 551 -5.90 14.62 19.71
CA LYS A 551 -5.88 13.22 20.14
C LYS A 551 -6.85 13.11 21.33
N PRO A 552 -7.64 12.03 21.45
CA PRO A 552 -8.39 11.77 22.66
C PRO A 552 -7.40 11.86 23.83
N VAL A 553 -7.69 12.66 24.81
CA VAL A 553 -6.83 12.83 25.98
C VAL A 553 -6.88 11.51 26.75
N ASP A 554 -5.92 10.64 26.49
CA ASP A 554 -5.49 9.69 27.50
C ASP A 554 -4.80 10.54 28.57
N ASN A 555 -5.26 10.41 29.81
CA ASN A 555 -4.80 11.17 30.98
C ASN A 555 -3.31 10.91 31.32
N LYS A 556 -2.40 11.10 30.38
CA LYS A 556 -0.96 11.16 30.59
C LYS A 556 -0.49 12.55 30.20
N GLU A 557 0.07 13.23 31.18
CA GLU A 557 0.57 14.61 31.09
C GLU A 557 1.43 14.82 29.84
N PRO A 558 1.29 15.97 29.13
CA PRO A 558 2.16 16.29 28.01
C PRO A 558 3.59 16.47 28.51
N VAL A 559 4.52 15.71 27.94
CA VAL A 559 5.96 15.96 28.12
C VAL A 559 6.26 17.29 27.41
N MET A 560 6.45 18.33 28.19
CA MET A 560 7.00 19.60 27.73
C MET A 560 8.46 19.34 27.33
N VAL A 561 8.76 19.41 26.05
CA VAL A 561 10.15 19.52 25.60
C VAL A 561 10.55 20.98 25.79
N GLU A 562 11.25 21.26 26.89
CA GLU A 562 11.98 22.51 27.04
C GLU A 562 13.11 22.53 26.01
N LEU A 563 13.00 23.42 25.04
CA LEU A 563 14.13 23.82 24.23
C LEU A 563 15.01 24.73 25.11
N SER A 564 16.05 24.15 25.69
CA SER A 564 17.13 24.93 26.31
C SER A 564 17.88 25.69 25.24
N SER A 565 17.95 27.00 25.43
CA SER A 565 18.67 28.02 24.67
C SER A 565 20.15 27.69 24.39
#